data_7a547a767f9b204d2575c560304f40d8
#
_entry.id   7a547a767f9b204d2575c560304f40d8
#
_cell.length_a   1.000
_cell.length_b   1.000
_cell.length_c   1.000
_cell.angle_alpha   90.00
_cell.angle_beta   90.00
_cell.angle_gamma   90.00
#
_symmetry.space_group_name_H-M   'P 1'
#
loop_
_entity.id
_entity.type
_entity.pdbx_description
1 polymer ?
#
loop_
_entity_poly.entity_id
_entity_poly.type
_entity_poly.pdbx_seq_one_letter_code
_entity_poly.pdbx_strand_id
1 'polypeptide(L)'
;MPKLWTETIEAHRREVQDAILDTTAALAAEHGLRSVTMSQIAEQVGIGRATLYKYFPDVEAILATWHERQLTGHLTQLTEAAARAEGPYQRLEAVLETYALIQHEFREAHRSELAAHLHQADHVTRAQQQLRELVRNLVADAAAAGQIRDDVPAGELAAFCLNALAAAPSLPSKAAVQRLVQVTLAGLRATA
;
A
#
# COMPACT_ATOMS: atom_id res chain seq x y z
N MET A 1 -33.40 7.34 19.58
CA MET A 1 -32.78 6.20 20.27
C MET A 1 -32.36 5.02 19.36
N PRO A 2 -32.57 5.00 18.00
CA PRO A 2 -32.07 3.91 17.14
C PRO A 2 -30.59 4.04 16.70
N LYS A 3 -30.04 5.26 16.65
CA LYS A 3 -28.74 5.54 16.05
C LYS A 3 -27.53 4.92 16.77
N LEU A 4 -27.52 4.95 18.09
CA LEU A 4 -26.44 4.39 18.92
C LEU A 4 -26.31 2.85 18.82
N TRP A 5 -27.43 2.15 18.68
CA TRP A 5 -27.43 0.69 18.54
C TRP A 5 -26.88 0.24 17.18
N THR A 6 -27.24 0.96 16.12
CA THR A 6 -26.74 0.67 14.76
C THR A 6 -25.24 0.92 14.67
N GLU A 7 -24.74 2.02 15.25
CA GLU A 7 -23.31 2.35 15.29
C GLU A 7 -22.49 1.29 16.06
N THR A 8 -23.05 0.77 17.16
CA THR A 8 -22.38 -0.30 17.97
C THR A 8 -22.34 -1.63 17.20
N ILE A 9 -23.41 -1.99 16.49
CA ILE A 9 -23.45 -3.23 15.69
C ILE A 9 -22.49 -3.12 14.50
N GLU A 10 -22.44 -1.99 13.83
CA GLU A 10 -21.51 -1.76 12.71
C GLU A 10 -20.06 -1.70 13.16
N ALA A 11 -19.79 -1.13 14.33
CA ALA A 11 -18.45 -1.13 14.93
C ALA A 11 -18.01 -2.55 15.24
N HIS A 12 -18.82 -3.33 15.92
CA HIS A 12 -18.53 -4.72 16.22
C HIS A 12 -18.36 -5.58 14.96
N ARG A 13 -19.20 -5.34 13.93
CA ARG A 13 -19.05 -6.04 12.65
C ARG A 13 -17.69 -5.75 12.00
N ARG A 14 -17.22 -4.51 12.03
CA ARG A 14 -15.90 -4.11 11.52
C ARG A 14 -14.78 -4.78 12.31
N GLU A 15 -14.85 -4.78 13.64
CA GLU A 15 -13.85 -5.44 14.49
C GLU A 15 -13.73 -6.94 14.16
N VAL A 16 -14.85 -7.64 14.01
CA VAL A 16 -14.84 -9.05 13.61
C VAL A 16 -14.26 -9.24 12.21
N GLN A 17 -14.61 -8.37 11.27
CA GLN A 17 -14.06 -8.42 9.92
C GLN A 17 -12.55 -8.20 9.92
N ASP A 18 -12.05 -7.21 10.65
CA ASP A 18 -10.63 -6.94 10.79
C ASP A 18 -9.88 -8.11 11.42
N ALA A 19 -10.43 -8.70 12.48
CA ALA A 19 -9.87 -9.89 13.09
C ALA A 19 -9.77 -11.09 12.11
N ILE A 20 -10.78 -11.29 11.26
CA ILE A 20 -10.76 -12.31 10.20
C ILE A 20 -9.64 -12.02 9.20
N LEU A 21 -9.51 -10.80 8.73
CA LEU A 21 -8.50 -10.40 7.76
C LEU A 21 -7.08 -10.61 8.31
N ASP A 22 -6.81 -10.12 9.51
CA ASP A 22 -5.48 -10.18 10.13
C ASP A 22 -5.08 -11.62 10.49
N THR A 23 -6.02 -12.40 11.05
CA THR A 23 -5.78 -13.82 11.34
C THR A 23 -5.48 -14.61 10.08
N THR A 24 -6.22 -14.37 8.99
CA THR A 24 -6.01 -15.09 7.72
C THR A 24 -4.65 -14.74 7.12
N ALA A 25 -4.26 -13.48 7.15
CA ALA A 25 -2.95 -13.04 6.67
C ALA A 25 -1.80 -13.65 7.49
N ALA A 26 -1.93 -13.70 8.83
CA ALA A 26 -0.95 -14.32 9.71
C ALA A 26 -0.80 -15.83 9.43
N LEU A 27 -1.91 -16.57 9.32
CA LEU A 27 -1.90 -17.99 8.97
C LEU A 27 -1.26 -18.25 7.60
N ALA A 28 -1.57 -17.41 6.61
CA ALA A 28 -0.98 -17.53 5.27
C ALA A 28 0.53 -17.26 5.26
N ALA A 29 1.00 -16.31 6.08
CA ALA A 29 2.41 -16.01 6.22
C ALA A 29 3.18 -17.15 6.92
N GLU A 30 2.59 -17.79 7.93
CA GLU A 30 3.21 -18.83 8.73
C GLU A 30 3.22 -20.20 8.02
N HIS A 31 2.10 -20.58 7.42
CA HIS A 31 1.89 -21.94 6.90
C HIS A 31 1.83 -22.02 5.38
N GLY A 32 1.86 -20.90 4.68
CA GLY A 32 1.64 -20.80 3.24
C GLY A 32 0.16 -20.79 2.87
N LEU A 33 -0.16 -20.12 1.77
CA LEU A 33 -1.55 -19.87 1.33
C LEU A 33 -2.40 -21.14 1.19
N ARG A 34 -1.81 -22.19 0.62
CA ARG A 34 -2.55 -23.44 0.31
C ARG A 34 -2.95 -24.27 1.52
N SER A 35 -2.36 -23.99 2.66
CA SER A 35 -2.65 -24.70 3.92
C SER A 35 -3.74 -24.05 4.75
N VAL A 36 -4.09 -22.78 4.47
CA VAL A 36 -5.11 -22.04 5.23
C VAL A 36 -6.52 -22.48 4.85
N THR A 37 -7.30 -22.82 5.86
CA THR A 37 -8.69 -23.25 5.69
C THR A 37 -9.67 -22.36 6.44
N MET A 38 -10.90 -22.24 5.96
CA MET A 38 -11.99 -21.52 6.65
C MET A 38 -12.23 -22.04 8.06
N SER A 39 -11.96 -23.33 8.32
CA SER A 39 -12.11 -23.92 9.66
C SER A 39 -11.07 -23.40 10.64
N GLN A 40 -9.80 -23.35 10.25
CA GLN A 40 -8.70 -22.80 11.05
C GLN A 40 -8.92 -21.31 11.36
N ILE A 41 -9.34 -20.53 10.33
CA ILE A 41 -9.63 -19.11 10.53
C ILE A 41 -10.74 -18.93 11.56
N ALA A 42 -11.87 -19.65 11.43
CA ALA A 42 -13.01 -19.54 12.35
C ALA A 42 -12.61 -19.90 13.78
N GLU A 43 -11.83 -20.98 13.95
CA GLU A 43 -11.31 -21.41 15.25
C GLU A 43 -10.40 -20.35 15.89
N GLN A 44 -9.46 -19.80 15.11
CA GLN A 44 -8.49 -18.84 15.60
C GLN A 44 -9.10 -17.47 15.94
N VAL A 45 -10.12 -17.04 15.17
CA VAL A 45 -10.89 -15.82 15.44
C VAL A 45 -11.90 -16.03 16.57
N GLY A 46 -12.23 -17.27 16.92
CA GLY A 46 -13.21 -17.60 17.98
C GLY A 46 -14.67 -17.42 17.53
N ILE A 47 -14.96 -17.59 16.23
CA ILE A 47 -16.32 -17.50 15.67
C ILE A 47 -16.78 -18.83 15.07
N GLY A 48 -18.08 -19.00 14.95
CA GLY A 48 -18.63 -20.17 14.24
C GLY A 48 -18.36 -20.10 12.72
N ARG A 49 -18.09 -21.26 12.08
CA ARG A 49 -17.91 -21.35 10.62
C ARG A 49 -19.05 -20.71 9.84
N ALA A 50 -20.30 -20.93 10.27
CA ALA A 50 -21.48 -20.33 9.65
C ALA A 50 -21.47 -18.79 9.75
N THR A 51 -20.87 -18.25 10.81
CA THR A 51 -20.67 -16.80 10.96
C THR A 51 -19.60 -16.31 10.00
N LEU A 52 -18.47 -17.01 9.90
CA LEU A 52 -17.39 -16.66 8.95
C LEU A 52 -17.90 -16.60 7.51
N TYR A 53 -18.69 -17.59 7.08
CA TYR A 53 -19.28 -17.61 5.73
C TYR A 53 -20.29 -16.46 5.45
N LYS A 54 -20.80 -15.78 6.48
CA LYS A 54 -21.59 -14.56 6.29
C LYS A 54 -20.71 -13.34 5.95
N TYR A 55 -19.44 -13.36 6.30
CA TYR A 55 -18.49 -12.30 5.99
C TYR A 55 -17.78 -12.55 4.66
N PHE A 56 -17.32 -13.78 4.44
CA PHE A 56 -16.51 -14.13 3.28
C PHE A 56 -16.86 -15.53 2.75
N PRO A 57 -16.96 -15.69 1.42
CA PRO A 57 -17.28 -16.99 0.82
C PRO A 57 -16.14 -18.00 0.92
N ASP A 58 -14.89 -17.54 0.90
CA ASP A 58 -13.68 -18.37 0.89
C ASP A 58 -12.44 -17.59 1.37
N VAL A 59 -11.32 -18.30 1.48
CA VAL A 59 -10.02 -17.74 1.91
C VAL A 59 -9.50 -16.71 0.93
N GLU A 60 -9.71 -16.90 -0.37
CA GLU A 60 -9.23 -15.99 -1.41
C GLU A 60 -9.90 -14.62 -1.29
N ALA A 61 -11.22 -14.59 -1.05
CA ALA A 61 -11.97 -13.36 -0.82
C ALA A 61 -11.48 -12.61 0.44
N ILE A 62 -11.12 -13.32 1.51
CA ILE A 62 -10.54 -12.72 2.72
C ILE A 62 -9.22 -12.05 2.39
N LEU A 63 -8.33 -12.75 1.69
CA LEU A 63 -7.01 -12.26 1.36
C LEU A 63 -7.04 -11.11 0.35
N ALA A 64 -7.97 -11.15 -0.62
CA ALA A 64 -8.18 -10.04 -1.54
C ALA A 64 -8.62 -8.77 -0.79
N THR A 65 -9.56 -8.89 0.14
CA THR A 65 -10.02 -7.77 0.98
C THR A 65 -8.92 -7.25 1.90
N TRP A 66 -8.13 -8.15 2.50
CA TRP A 66 -6.97 -7.77 3.31
C TRP A 66 -5.96 -6.97 2.48
N HIS A 67 -5.62 -7.44 1.28
CA HIS A 67 -4.70 -6.77 0.38
C HIS A 67 -5.21 -5.39 -0.06
N GLU A 68 -6.50 -5.26 -0.39
CA GLU A 68 -7.12 -3.97 -0.71
C GLU A 68 -7.02 -2.99 0.48
N ARG A 69 -7.24 -3.47 1.71
CA ARG A 69 -7.06 -2.67 2.94
C ARG A 69 -5.60 -2.20 3.09
N GLN A 70 -4.61 -3.05 2.82
CA GLN A 70 -3.20 -2.68 2.87
C GLN A 70 -2.87 -1.59 1.84
N LEU A 71 -3.29 -1.76 0.59
CA LEU A 71 -3.06 -0.77 -0.46
C LEU A 71 -3.70 0.58 -0.14
N THR A 72 -4.92 0.57 0.40
CA THR A 72 -5.61 1.79 0.86
C THR A 72 -4.84 2.46 2.00
N GLY A 73 -4.36 1.68 2.97
CA GLY A 73 -3.52 2.17 4.07
C GLY A 73 -2.22 2.83 3.58
N HIS A 74 -1.56 2.23 2.58
CA HIS A 74 -0.36 2.81 1.98
C HIS A 74 -0.64 4.13 1.27
N LEU A 75 -1.71 4.21 0.48
CA LEU A 75 -2.10 5.47 -0.19
C LEU A 75 -2.43 6.57 0.83
N THR A 76 -3.06 6.22 1.95
CA THR A 76 -3.31 7.14 3.06
C THR A 76 -2.00 7.65 3.66
N GLN A 77 -1.04 6.77 3.96
CA GLN A 77 0.28 7.15 4.47
C GLN A 77 1.02 8.11 3.54
N LEU A 78 0.97 7.85 2.22
CA LEU A 78 1.58 8.74 1.21
C LEU A 78 0.91 10.12 1.20
N THR A 79 -0.41 10.16 1.23
CA THR A 79 -1.18 11.41 1.25
C THR A 79 -0.90 12.23 2.52
N GLU A 80 -0.81 11.55 3.67
CA GLU A 80 -0.46 12.19 4.94
C GLU A 80 0.99 12.69 4.95
N ALA A 81 1.94 11.96 4.33
CA ALA A 81 3.31 12.41 4.19
C ALA A 81 3.39 13.70 3.37
N ALA A 82 2.65 13.79 2.26
CA ALA A 82 2.53 15.00 1.48
C ALA A 82 1.92 16.16 2.28
N ALA A 83 0.87 15.88 3.06
CA ALA A 83 0.16 16.93 3.83
C ALA A 83 0.99 17.52 4.97
N ARG A 84 1.95 16.77 5.53
CA ARG A 84 2.85 17.22 6.61
C ARG A 84 4.03 18.04 6.10
N ALA A 85 4.35 17.97 4.81
CA ALA A 85 5.50 18.64 4.23
C ALA A 85 5.13 20.04 3.71
N GLU A 86 6.05 21.00 3.88
CA GLU A 86 5.90 22.37 3.43
C GLU A 86 6.59 22.58 2.07
N GLY A 87 5.81 23.00 1.08
CA GLY A 87 6.31 23.30 -0.27
C GLY A 87 6.29 22.10 -1.23
N PRO A 88 6.26 22.38 -2.54
CA PRO A 88 6.06 21.35 -3.57
C PRO A 88 7.15 20.29 -3.62
N TYR A 89 8.43 20.69 -3.55
CA TYR A 89 9.56 19.75 -3.57
C TYR A 89 9.57 18.85 -2.34
N GLN A 90 9.35 19.40 -1.15
CA GLN A 90 9.34 18.66 0.11
C GLN A 90 8.19 17.66 0.16
N ARG A 91 7.03 17.98 -0.43
CA ARG A 91 5.91 17.04 -0.58
C ARG A 91 6.27 15.87 -1.48
N LEU A 92 6.90 16.15 -2.62
CA LEU A 92 7.39 15.11 -3.53
C LEU A 92 8.42 14.21 -2.84
N GLU A 93 9.42 14.79 -2.17
CA GLU A 93 10.46 14.07 -1.43
C GLU A 93 9.85 13.17 -0.36
N ALA A 94 8.95 13.71 0.48
CA ALA A 94 8.30 12.95 1.56
C ALA A 94 7.48 11.76 1.03
N VAL A 95 6.78 11.94 -0.10
CA VAL A 95 6.00 10.85 -0.72
C VAL A 95 6.92 9.78 -1.32
N LEU A 96 7.97 10.17 -2.02
CA LEU A 96 8.93 9.21 -2.61
C LEU A 96 9.69 8.44 -1.54
N GLU A 97 10.08 9.09 -0.43
CA GLU A 97 10.74 8.43 0.71
C GLU A 97 9.78 7.43 1.38
N THR A 98 8.56 7.85 1.68
CA THR A 98 7.54 6.98 2.28
C THR A 98 7.24 5.79 1.39
N TYR A 99 7.08 6.01 0.08
CA TYR A 99 6.85 4.94 -0.89
C TYR A 99 8.00 3.93 -0.92
N ALA A 100 9.24 4.41 -0.99
CA ALA A 100 10.41 3.55 -1.03
C ALA A 100 10.57 2.71 0.26
N LEU A 101 10.26 3.28 1.42
CA LEU A 101 10.28 2.58 2.71
C LEU A 101 9.19 1.51 2.78
N ILE A 102 7.96 1.83 2.35
CA ILE A 102 6.87 0.86 2.24
C ILE A 102 7.30 -0.32 1.35
N GLN A 103 7.85 -0.04 0.16
CA GLN A 103 8.32 -1.08 -0.75
C GLN A 103 9.42 -1.95 -0.13
N HIS A 104 10.33 -1.37 0.64
CA HIS A 104 11.40 -2.07 1.31
C HIS A 104 10.89 -3.00 2.44
N GLU A 105 9.94 -2.53 3.24
CA GLU A 105 9.32 -3.32 4.33
C GLU A 105 8.44 -4.46 3.79
N PHE A 106 7.80 -4.24 2.65
CA PHE A 106 6.99 -5.26 1.97
C PHE A 106 7.79 -6.42 1.37
N ARG A 107 9.13 -6.31 1.28
CA ARG A 107 10.01 -7.34 0.74
C ARG A 107 9.81 -8.71 1.38
N GLU A 108 9.56 -8.78 2.68
CA GLU A 108 9.40 -10.04 3.40
C GLU A 108 8.00 -10.64 3.23
N ALA A 109 6.97 -9.82 3.17
CA ALA A 109 5.59 -10.24 3.01
C ALA A 109 5.26 -10.75 1.58
N HIS A 110 5.93 -10.23 0.54
CA HIS A 110 5.62 -10.54 -0.87
C HIS A 110 6.40 -11.73 -1.46
N ARG A 111 7.22 -12.42 -0.70
CA ARG A 111 7.88 -13.67 -1.15
C ARG A 111 6.92 -14.86 -1.24
N SER A 112 5.67 -14.72 -0.79
CA SER A 112 4.68 -15.79 -0.82
C SER A 112 3.95 -15.85 -2.18
N GLU A 113 3.51 -17.06 -2.57
CA GLU A 113 2.64 -17.33 -3.72
C GLU A 113 1.37 -16.45 -3.74
N LEU A 114 1.01 -15.86 -2.59
CA LEU A 114 -0.11 -14.95 -2.39
C LEU A 114 0.00 -13.70 -3.25
N ALA A 115 1.19 -13.09 -3.33
CA ALA A 115 1.39 -11.86 -4.11
C ALA A 115 1.13 -12.07 -5.61
N ALA A 116 1.53 -13.22 -6.15
CA ALA A 116 1.37 -13.52 -7.58
C ALA A 116 -0.11 -13.69 -7.99
N HIS A 117 -0.95 -14.24 -7.09
CA HIS A 117 -2.39 -14.43 -7.35
C HIS A 117 -3.18 -13.12 -7.22
N LEU A 118 -2.78 -12.23 -6.31
CA LEU A 118 -3.47 -10.97 -6.04
C LEU A 118 -3.10 -9.84 -7.01
N HIS A 119 -1.98 -9.95 -7.74
CA HIS A 119 -1.48 -8.90 -8.63
C HIS A 119 -2.35 -8.61 -9.86
N GLN A 120 -3.27 -9.48 -10.22
CA GLN A 120 -4.18 -9.32 -11.37
C GLN A 120 -5.56 -8.76 -10.98
N ALA A 121 -5.78 -8.43 -9.72
CA ALA A 121 -7.08 -7.95 -9.26
C ALA A 121 -7.28 -6.45 -9.59
N ASP A 122 -8.51 -6.07 -9.92
CA ASP A 122 -8.89 -4.70 -10.28
C ASP A 122 -8.50 -3.65 -9.23
N HIS A 123 -8.49 -4.01 -7.95
CA HIS A 123 -8.09 -3.12 -6.86
C HIS A 123 -6.59 -2.74 -6.92
N VAL A 124 -5.72 -3.64 -7.38
CA VAL A 124 -4.29 -3.37 -7.57
C VAL A 124 -4.09 -2.36 -8.70
N THR A 125 -4.77 -2.56 -9.81
CA THR A 125 -4.71 -1.63 -10.96
C THR A 125 -5.17 -0.23 -10.56
N ARG A 126 -6.26 -0.13 -9.80
CA ARG A 126 -6.78 1.14 -9.27
C ARG A 126 -5.78 1.82 -8.33
N ALA A 127 -5.21 1.07 -7.38
CA ALA A 127 -4.22 1.61 -6.46
C ALA A 127 -2.95 2.10 -7.17
N GLN A 128 -2.47 1.35 -8.16
CA GLN A 128 -1.33 1.77 -9.00
C GLN A 128 -1.62 3.04 -9.79
N GLN A 129 -2.84 3.19 -10.33
CA GLN A 129 -3.24 4.39 -11.03
C GLN A 129 -3.30 5.59 -10.08
N GLN A 130 -3.89 5.44 -8.90
CA GLN A 130 -3.93 6.50 -7.88
C GLN A 130 -2.53 6.94 -7.44
N LEU A 131 -1.62 5.98 -7.23
CA LEU A 131 -0.22 6.28 -6.91
C LEU A 131 0.47 7.07 -8.03
N ARG A 132 0.30 6.64 -9.30
CA ARG A 132 0.86 7.35 -10.45
C ARG A 132 0.33 8.78 -10.56
N GLU A 133 -0.96 8.97 -10.36
CA GLU A 133 -1.60 10.30 -10.40
C GLU A 133 -1.12 11.19 -9.26
N LEU A 134 -0.98 10.65 -8.04
CA LEU A 134 -0.43 11.36 -6.89
C LEU A 134 0.99 11.88 -7.20
N VAL A 135 1.89 10.98 -7.61
CA VAL A 135 3.28 11.35 -7.90
C VAL A 135 3.37 12.31 -9.09
N ARG A 136 2.59 12.08 -10.16
CA ARG A 136 2.54 13.00 -11.31
C ARG A 136 2.14 14.42 -10.90
N ASN A 137 1.13 14.55 -10.04
CA ASN A 137 0.66 15.87 -9.59
C ASN A 137 1.73 16.58 -8.75
N LEU A 138 2.40 15.85 -7.83
CA LEU A 138 3.49 16.41 -7.02
C LEU A 138 4.69 16.82 -7.86
N VAL A 139 5.04 16.05 -8.89
CA VAL A 139 6.07 16.41 -9.87
C VAL A 139 5.67 17.68 -10.63
N ALA A 140 4.42 17.77 -11.11
CA ALA A 140 3.93 18.96 -11.81
C ALA A 140 3.98 20.21 -10.93
N ASP A 141 3.58 20.10 -9.66
CA ASP A 141 3.62 21.21 -8.70
C ASP A 141 5.07 21.68 -8.45
N ALA A 142 6.01 20.75 -8.28
CA ALA A 142 7.42 21.06 -8.05
C ALA A 142 8.10 21.67 -9.30
N ALA A 143 7.73 21.21 -10.50
CA ALA A 143 8.20 21.78 -11.75
C ALA A 143 7.64 23.20 -11.96
N ALA A 144 6.34 23.41 -11.72
CA ALA A 144 5.71 24.74 -11.81
C ALA A 144 6.32 25.75 -10.81
N ALA A 145 6.82 25.26 -9.66
CA ALA A 145 7.55 26.06 -8.68
C ALA A 145 9.04 26.29 -9.05
N GLY A 146 9.51 25.76 -10.19
CA GLY A 146 10.92 25.89 -10.62
C GLY A 146 11.92 25.11 -9.75
N GLN A 147 11.46 24.14 -8.97
CA GLN A 147 12.29 23.38 -8.03
C GLN A 147 12.89 22.11 -8.63
N ILE A 148 12.31 21.65 -9.73
CA ILE A 148 12.81 20.51 -10.52
C ILE A 148 12.74 20.86 -12.03
N ARG A 149 13.29 19.99 -12.88
CA ARG A 149 13.26 20.12 -14.35
C ARG A 149 11.83 20.12 -14.89
N ASP A 150 11.59 20.89 -15.95
CA ASP A 150 10.32 21.03 -16.66
C ASP A 150 10.41 20.67 -18.16
N ASP A 151 11.60 20.26 -18.60
CA ASP A 151 11.89 19.84 -19.99
C ASP A 151 11.40 18.42 -20.32
N VAL A 152 10.92 17.68 -19.31
CA VAL A 152 10.36 16.33 -19.44
C VAL A 152 8.93 16.31 -18.87
N PRO A 153 7.95 15.69 -19.55
CA PRO A 153 6.57 15.63 -19.08
C PRO A 153 6.47 15.02 -17.66
N ALA A 154 5.64 15.61 -16.80
CA ALA A 154 5.47 15.19 -15.41
C ALA A 154 5.10 13.69 -15.25
N GLY A 155 4.34 13.12 -16.20
CA GLY A 155 4.00 11.70 -16.22
C GLY A 155 5.21 10.80 -16.46
N GLU A 156 6.17 11.23 -17.27
CA GLU A 156 7.41 10.48 -17.53
C GLU A 156 8.36 10.56 -16.33
N LEU A 157 8.49 11.73 -15.71
CA LEU A 157 9.26 11.90 -14.47
C LEU A 157 8.66 11.08 -13.31
N ALA A 158 7.33 11.04 -13.20
CA ALA A 158 6.65 10.21 -12.22
C ALA A 158 6.91 8.70 -12.46
N ALA A 159 6.85 8.26 -13.71
CA ALA A 159 7.20 6.89 -14.08
C ALA A 159 8.66 6.57 -13.77
N PHE A 160 9.59 7.48 -14.07
CA PHE A 160 11.00 7.36 -13.70
C PHE A 160 11.16 7.16 -12.19
N CYS A 161 10.57 8.03 -11.36
CA CYS A 161 10.66 7.93 -9.91
C CYS A 161 10.15 6.58 -9.39
N LEU A 162 8.95 6.18 -9.81
CA LEU A 162 8.32 4.93 -9.34
C LEU A 162 9.12 3.69 -9.77
N ASN A 163 9.63 3.67 -11.00
CA ASN A 163 10.45 2.56 -11.50
C ASN A 163 11.84 2.52 -10.82
N ALA A 164 12.48 3.66 -10.58
CA ALA A 164 13.73 3.71 -9.84
C ALA A 164 13.56 3.17 -8.42
N LEU A 165 12.49 3.59 -7.73
CA LEU A 165 12.21 3.16 -6.36
C LEU A 165 11.68 1.72 -6.25
N ALA A 166 11.27 1.09 -7.37
CA ALA A 166 10.95 -0.34 -7.41
C ALA A 166 12.17 -1.23 -7.05
N ALA A 167 13.39 -0.69 -7.05
CA ALA A 167 14.58 -1.37 -6.57
C ALA A 167 14.70 -1.43 -5.04
N ALA A 168 13.92 -0.64 -4.29
CA ALA A 168 14.00 -0.55 -2.83
C ALA A 168 13.88 -1.91 -2.09
N PRO A 169 13.03 -2.85 -2.52
CA PRO A 169 12.94 -4.18 -1.90
C PRO A 169 14.25 -4.99 -1.96
N SER A 170 15.13 -4.73 -2.90
CA SER A 170 16.41 -5.45 -3.05
C SER A 170 17.55 -4.89 -2.19
N LEU A 171 17.35 -3.71 -1.60
CA LEU A 171 18.39 -3.02 -0.86
C LEU A 171 18.58 -3.60 0.56
N PRO A 172 19.82 -3.55 1.11
CA PRO A 172 20.14 -4.22 2.37
C PRO A 172 19.67 -3.48 3.63
N SER A 173 19.30 -2.20 3.52
CA SER A 173 18.95 -1.39 4.70
C SER A 173 18.16 -0.13 4.35
N LYS A 174 17.46 0.44 5.33
CA LYS A 174 16.76 1.73 5.20
C LYS A 174 17.70 2.87 4.77
N ALA A 175 18.95 2.88 5.23
CA ALA A 175 19.94 3.85 4.78
C ALA A 175 20.30 3.71 3.29
N ALA A 176 20.30 2.49 2.75
CA ALA A 176 20.46 2.27 1.31
C ALA A 176 19.23 2.74 0.52
N VAL A 177 18.03 2.55 1.07
CA VAL A 177 16.78 3.07 0.49
C VAL A 177 16.80 4.59 0.43
N GLN A 178 17.20 5.27 1.50
CA GLN A 178 17.33 6.73 1.51
C GLN A 178 18.32 7.24 0.46
N ARG A 179 19.45 6.57 0.26
CA ARG A 179 20.38 6.94 -0.83
C ARG A 179 19.75 6.76 -2.21
N LEU A 180 18.96 5.69 -2.43
CA LEU A 180 18.24 5.51 -3.68
C LEU A 180 17.25 6.66 -3.92
N VAL A 181 16.49 7.09 -2.89
CA VAL A 181 15.59 8.25 -2.97
C VAL A 181 16.37 9.51 -3.35
N GLN A 182 17.50 9.77 -2.70
CA GLN A 182 18.33 10.94 -3.00
C GLN A 182 18.89 10.93 -4.43
N VAL A 183 19.30 9.77 -4.94
CA VAL A 183 19.74 9.62 -6.33
C VAL A 183 18.58 9.85 -7.31
N THR A 184 17.40 9.34 -6.99
CA THR A 184 16.19 9.54 -7.81
C THR A 184 15.83 11.02 -7.87
N LEU A 185 15.79 11.72 -6.73
CA LEU A 185 15.53 13.16 -6.65
C LEU A 185 16.62 13.99 -7.36
N ALA A 186 17.86 13.58 -7.27
CA ALA A 186 18.95 14.25 -8.00
C ALA A 186 18.75 14.20 -9.52
N GLY A 187 18.15 13.13 -10.05
CA GLY A 187 17.77 13.00 -11.46
C GLY A 187 16.66 13.96 -11.91
N LEU A 188 15.94 14.57 -10.96
CA LEU A 188 14.89 15.57 -11.24
C LEU A 188 15.42 17.00 -11.27
N ARG A 189 16.68 17.25 -10.92
CA ARG A 189 17.24 18.61 -10.92
C ARG A 189 17.24 19.19 -12.33
N ALA A 190 16.97 20.48 -12.44
CA ALA A 190 17.10 21.20 -13.69
C ALA A 190 18.56 21.07 -14.19
N THR A 191 18.73 20.76 -15.46
CA THR A 191 20.04 20.88 -16.14
C THR A 191 20.34 22.37 -16.31
N ALA A 192 21.45 22.81 -15.74
CA ALA A 192 21.96 24.17 -15.91
C ALA A 192 22.27 24.47 -17.38
#